data_76c584a3c05d0400e60875e3c575c3ad
#
_entry.id   76c584a3c05d0400e60875e3c575c3ad
#
_cell.length_a   1.000
_cell.length_b   1.000
_cell.length_c   1.000
_cell.angle_alpha   90.00
_cell.angle_beta   90.00
_cell.angle_gamma   90.00
#
_symmetry.space_group_name_H-M   'P 1'
#
loop_
_entity.id
_entity.type
_entity.pdbx_description
1 polymer ?
#
loop_
_entity_poly.entity_id
_entity_poly.type
_entity_poly.pdbx_seq_one_letter_code
_entity_poly.pdbx_strand_id
1 'polypeptide(L)'
;MRHSAASTVSAAPPDLVPSALASVRAGGKRALAEALARLEADPDGTAGLLDQAYAAPLGQVIGLTGPPGVGKSTLTGSLIRAWRGAALTVGIIAVDPSSKISGGALLGDRTRLRADPGDAGVFIRSMAARDRLGGLADLTVASMVLMRAVFDRVLIETVGVGQSETDVAGAADTVVLCLQPGSGDSLQFMKAGIVEIPHILVVTKSDMGEAAARARADLASALDLRDRFAGDWQPAALGLSALNGEGVEALVEAIERHGRFIAADLAARRHDQARHWLAASIKERWGSEGLRRLGPIDLPPGCSPFRRLAELGRP
;
A
#
# COMPACT_ATOMS: atom_id res chain seq x y z
N MET A 1 30.69 9.09 -69.21
CA MET A 1 30.81 9.14 -67.72
C MET A 1 29.51 9.68 -67.21
N ARG A 2 28.68 8.80 -66.66
CA ARG A 2 27.40 9.16 -66.02
C ARG A 2 27.52 8.78 -64.49
N HIS A 3 27.60 9.80 -63.64
CA HIS A 3 27.59 9.61 -62.20
C HIS A 3 26.13 9.36 -61.72
N SER A 4 25.89 8.16 -61.23
CA SER A 4 24.66 7.82 -60.53
C SER A 4 24.79 8.30 -59.10
N ALA A 5 23.97 9.25 -58.70
CA ALA A 5 23.82 9.68 -57.31
C ALA A 5 22.93 8.64 -56.59
N ALA A 6 23.53 7.89 -55.67
CA ALA A 6 22.79 7.03 -54.78
C ALA A 6 22.09 7.88 -53.71
N SER A 7 20.76 7.91 -53.74
CA SER A 7 19.91 8.53 -52.76
C SER A 7 19.91 7.65 -51.50
N THR A 8 20.55 8.10 -50.42
CA THR A 8 20.45 7.49 -49.07
C THR A 8 19.11 7.84 -48.48
N VAL A 9 18.19 6.90 -48.52
CA VAL A 9 16.94 6.95 -47.74
C VAL A 9 17.31 6.79 -46.27
N SER A 10 17.24 7.89 -45.51
CA SER A 10 17.33 7.88 -44.05
C SER A 10 16.12 7.13 -43.51
N ALA A 11 16.32 5.93 -42.97
CA ALA A 11 15.29 5.21 -42.25
C ALA A 11 14.97 6.02 -40.98
N ALA A 12 13.69 6.45 -40.83
CA ALA A 12 13.19 7.00 -39.60
C ALA A 12 13.42 6.01 -38.45
N PRO A 13 13.75 6.48 -37.21
CA PRO A 13 13.91 5.59 -36.07
C PRO A 13 12.61 4.82 -35.84
N PRO A 14 12.70 3.52 -35.43
CA PRO A 14 11.51 2.73 -35.19
C PRO A 14 10.65 3.43 -34.15
N ASP A 15 9.38 3.65 -34.47
CA ASP A 15 8.37 4.15 -33.53
C ASP A 15 8.46 3.34 -32.28
N LEU A 16 8.91 3.97 -31.16
CA LEU A 16 9.00 3.34 -29.86
C LEU A 16 7.57 3.06 -29.39
N VAL A 17 7.11 1.82 -29.53
CA VAL A 17 5.84 1.38 -28.94
C VAL A 17 5.90 1.69 -27.45
N PRO A 18 4.98 2.50 -26.91
CA PRO A 18 5.00 2.84 -25.48
C PRO A 18 5.02 1.58 -24.64
N SER A 19 5.82 1.57 -23.56
CA SER A 19 5.81 0.44 -22.64
C SER A 19 4.41 0.25 -22.05
N ALA A 20 4.08 -0.96 -21.61
CA ALA A 20 2.77 -1.26 -21.03
C ALA A 20 2.45 -0.30 -19.86
N LEU A 21 3.43 0.00 -19.01
CA LEU A 21 3.27 0.97 -17.92
C LEU A 21 3.05 2.40 -18.43
N ALA A 22 3.77 2.82 -19.48
CA ALA A 22 3.58 4.14 -20.07
C ALA A 22 2.16 4.29 -20.64
N SER A 23 1.62 3.25 -21.25
CA SER A 23 0.24 3.21 -21.73
C SER A 23 -0.78 3.33 -20.59
N VAL A 24 -0.55 2.66 -19.45
CA VAL A 24 -1.40 2.79 -18.25
C VAL A 24 -1.36 4.22 -17.71
N ARG A 25 -0.18 4.82 -17.60
CA ARG A 25 -0.01 6.21 -17.13
C ARG A 25 -0.72 7.21 -18.04
N ALA A 26 -0.55 7.08 -19.34
CA ALA A 26 -1.17 7.98 -20.32
C ALA A 26 -2.68 7.81 -20.42
N GLY A 27 -3.19 6.60 -20.29
CA GLY A 27 -4.62 6.28 -20.40
C GLY A 27 -5.44 6.55 -19.13
N GLY A 28 -4.80 7.01 -18.04
CA GLY A 28 -5.45 7.43 -16.79
C GLY A 28 -6.26 6.34 -16.11
N LYS A 29 -7.34 6.76 -15.41
CA LYS A 29 -8.18 5.85 -14.59
C LYS A 29 -8.72 4.65 -15.36
N ARG A 30 -9.12 4.82 -16.61
CA ARG A 30 -9.69 3.74 -17.43
C ARG A 30 -8.64 2.68 -17.73
N ALA A 31 -7.47 3.08 -18.23
CA ALA A 31 -6.39 2.15 -18.54
C ALA A 31 -5.88 1.42 -17.28
N LEU A 32 -5.82 2.13 -16.14
CA LEU A 32 -5.48 1.51 -14.86
C LEU A 32 -6.55 0.49 -14.42
N ALA A 33 -7.84 0.81 -14.53
CA ALA A 33 -8.91 -0.12 -14.19
C ALA A 33 -8.86 -1.39 -15.06
N GLU A 34 -8.61 -1.24 -16.36
CA GLU A 34 -8.45 -2.35 -17.30
C GLU A 34 -7.20 -3.19 -16.98
N ALA A 35 -6.09 -2.55 -16.60
CA ALA A 35 -4.87 -3.23 -16.19
C ALA A 35 -5.07 -4.03 -14.90
N LEU A 36 -5.75 -3.45 -13.89
CA LEU A 36 -6.08 -4.14 -12.63
C LEU A 36 -7.06 -5.29 -12.85
N ALA A 37 -8.02 -5.16 -13.76
CA ALA A 37 -8.94 -6.24 -14.11
C ALA A 37 -8.19 -7.41 -14.80
N ARG A 38 -7.24 -7.11 -15.69
CA ARG A 38 -6.38 -8.13 -16.30
C ARG A 38 -5.50 -8.83 -15.27
N LEU A 39 -4.93 -8.10 -14.35
CA LEU A 39 -4.11 -8.64 -13.27
C LEU A 39 -4.91 -9.62 -12.38
N GLU A 40 -6.20 -9.36 -12.17
CA GLU A 40 -7.10 -10.25 -11.43
C GLU A 40 -7.46 -11.51 -12.23
N ALA A 41 -7.64 -11.39 -13.54
CA ALA A 41 -8.05 -12.48 -14.43
C ALA A 41 -6.86 -13.36 -14.86
N ASP A 42 -5.69 -12.78 -15.08
CA ASP A 42 -4.47 -13.44 -15.56
C ASP A 42 -3.22 -12.83 -14.91
N PRO A 43 -2.90 -13.23 -13.66
CA PRO A 43 -1.73 -12.72 -12.96
C PRO A 43 -0.41 -12.99 -13.68
N ASP A 44 -0.27 -14.17 -14.29
CA ASP A 44 0.97 -14.58 -14.95
C ASP A 44 1.18 -13.80 -16.28
N GLY A 45 0.12 -13.57 -17.05
CA GLY A 45 0.16 -12.76 -18.27
C GLY A 45 0.44 -11.28 -18.03
N THR A 46 0.28 -10.79 -16.79
CA THR A 46 0.58 -9.41 -16.40
C THR A 46 1.95 -9.22 -15.76
N ALA A 47 2.75 -10.28 -15.60
CA ALA A 47 4.06 -10.22 -14.96
C ALA A 47 5.00 -9.15 -15.56
N GLY A 48 4.99 -8.98 -16.89
CA GLY A 48 5.79 -7.96 -17.57
C GLY A 48 5.38 -6.51 -17.25
N LEU A 49 4.09 -6.25 -17.04
CA LEU A 49 3.59 -4.94 -16.58
C LEU A 49 4.01 -4.68 -15.13
N LEU A 50 3.87 -5.68 -14.26
CA LEU A 50 4.28 -5.59 -12.85
C LEU A 50 5.78 -5.40 -12.70
N ASP A 51 6.57 -5.99 -13.58
CA ASP A 51 8.01 -5.82 -13.63
C ASP A 51 8.40 -4.36 -13.93
N GLN A 52 7.77 -3.75 -14.95
CA GLN A 52 7.94 -2.34 -15.26
C GLN A 52 7.49 -1.44 -14.09
N ALA A 53 6.36 -1.76 -13.46
CA ALA A 53 5.83 -1.00 -12.34
C ALA A 53 6.72 -1.11 -11.09
N TYR A 54 7.29 -2.28 -10.84
CA TYR A 54 8.24 -2.50 -9.74
C TYR A 54 9.52 -1.70 -9.92
N ALA A 55 10.04 -1.64 -11.14
CA ALA A 55 11.26 -0.91 -11.49
C ALA A 55 11.10 0.62 -11.49
N ALA A 56 9.87 1.14 -11.61
CA ALA A 56 9.61 2.58 -11.77
C ALA A 56 8.56 3.11 -10.76
N PRO A 57 8.78 2.94 -9.43
CA PRO A 57 7.88 3.46 -8.41
C PRO A 57 7.92 4.99 -8.38
N LEU A 58 6.75 5.63 -8.26
CA LEU A 58 6.62 7.09 -8.08
C LEU A 58 6.25 7.43 -6.65
N GLY A 59 5.24 6.74 -6.12
CA GLY A 59 4.58 7.13 -4.90
C GLY A 59 5.12 6.50 -3.62
N GLN A 60 4.67 7.11 -2.51
CA GLN A 60 4.77 6.54 -1.18
C GLN A 60 3.52 5.70 -0.88
N VAL A 61 3.71 4.54 -0.25
CA VAL A 61 2.63 3.65 0.17
C VAL A 61 2.37 3.84 1.67
N ILE A 62 1.14 4.19 2.01
CA ILE A 62 0.69 4.39 3.38
C ILE A 62 -0.30 3.29 3.74
N GLY A 63 -0.01 2.52 4.78
CA GLY A 63 -0.92 1.54 5.36
C GLY A 63 -1.72 2.16 6.49
N LEU A 64 -3.05 2.12 6.40
CA LEU A 64 -3.96 2.60 7.43
C LEU A 64 -4.65 1.41 8.08
N THR A 65 -4.37 1.19 9.36
CA THR A 65 -4.86 0.04 10.10
C THR A 65 -5.45 0.44 11.46
N GLY A 66 -6.09 -0.48 12.13
CA GLY A 66 -6.74 -0.27 13.41
C GLY A 66 -8.12 -0.93 13.48
N PRO A 67 -8.76 -1.02 14.66
CA PRO A 67 -10.03 -1.74 14.86
C PRO A 67 -11.16 -1.30 13.94
N PRO A 68 -12.17 -2.14 13.72
CA PRO A 68 -13.39 -1.73 13.04
C PRO A 68 -14.07 -0.57 13.78
N GLY A 69 -14.67 0.36 13.02
CA GLY A 69 -15.40 1.49 13.60
C GLY A 69 -14.53 2.61 14.18
N VAL A 70 -13.20 2.48 14.14
CA VAL A 70 -12.27 3.52 14.61
C VAL A 70 -12.30 4.80 13.76
N GLY A 71 -12.85 4.76 12.55
CA GLY A 71 -12.98 5.92 11.66
C GLY A 71 -11.96 5.98 10.52
N LYS A 72 -11.34 4.83 10.15
CA LYS A 72 -10.37 4.76 9.05
C LYS A 72 -10.90 5.34 7.74
N SER A 73 -12.08 4.92 7.30
CA SER A 73 -12.65 5.39 6.02
C SER A 73 -12.98 6.89 6.03
N THR A 74 -13.38 7.43 7.19
CA THR A 74 -13.57 8.90 7.34
C THR A 74 -12.23 9.62 7.24
N LEU A 75 -11.20 9.08 7.89
CA LEU A 75 -9.83 9.60 7.82
C LEU A 75 -9.26 9.51 6.41
N THR A 76 -9.48 8.39 5.70
CA THR A 76 -9.12 8.21 4.29
C THR A 76 -9.68 9.35 3.44
N GLY A 77 -10.97 9.71 3.61
CA GLY A 77 -11.58 10.84 2.93
C GLY A 77 -10.91 12.19 3.25
N SER A 78 -10.46 12.39 4.49
CA SER A 78 -9.76 13.61 4.90
C SER A 78 -8.35 13.69 4.33
N LEU A 79 -7.62 12.57 4.31
CA LEU A 79 -6.30 12.46 3.68
C LEU A 79 -6.36 12.70 2.16
N ILE A 80 -7.38 12.14 1.48
CA ILE A 80 -7.60 12.42 0.05
C ILE A 80 -7.73 13.92 -0.18
N ARG A 81 -8.59 14.61 0.59
CA ARG A 81 -8.78 16.06 0.44
C ARG A 81 -7.49 16.84 0.68
N ALA A 82 -6.73 16.49 1.71
CA ALA A 82 -5.47 17.16 2.03
C ALA A 82 -4.43 16.97 0.91
N TRP A 83 -4.22 15.76 0.42
CA TRP A 83 -3.27 15.49 -0.66
C TRP A 83 -3.72 16.07 -2.00
N ARG A 84 -5.03 16.02 -2.30
CA ARG A 84 -5.56 16.68 -3.51
C ARG A 84 -5.45 18.21 -3.45
N GLY A 85 -5.61 18.80 -2.26
CA GLY A 85 -5.34 20.21 -2.03
C GLY A 85 -3.88 20.61 -2.30
N ALA A 86 -2.95 19.68 -2.10
CA ALA A 86 -1.53 19.82 -2.45
C ALA A 86 -1.22 19.36 -3.90
N ALA A 87 -2.23 19.20 -4.75
CA ALA A 87 -2.14 18.74 -6.14
C ALA A 87 -1.52 17.33 -6.33
N LEU A 88 -1.40 16.51 -5.28
CA LEU A 88 -0.90 15.15 -5.36
C LEU A 88 -1.98 14.19 -5.87
N THR A 89 -1.59 13.20 -6.66
CA THR A 89 -2.47 12.12 -7.11
C THR A 89 -2.53 10.99 -6.07
N VAL A 90 -3.73 10.38 -5.90
CA VAL A 90 -3.99 9.44 -4.80
C VAL A 90 -4.66 8.17 -5.31
N GLY A 91 -4.02 7.03 -5.08
CA GLY A 91 -4.61 5.72 -5.28
C GLY A 91 -5.02 5.11 -3.94
N ILE A 92 -6.21 4.54 -3.84
CA ILE A 92 -6.73 3.89 -2.63
C ILE A 92 -7.01 2.43 -2.92
N ILE A 93 -6.50 1.55 -2.08
CA ILE A 93 -6.84 0.14 -2.00
C ILE A 93 -7.63 -0.06 -0.71
N ALA A 94 -8.94 -0.20 -0.81
CA ALA A 94 -9.81 -0.54 0.31
C ALA A 94 -9.93 -2.06 0.40
N VAL A 95 -9.35 -2.64 1.45
CA VAL A 95 -9.45 -4.08 1.70
C VAL A 95 -10.69 -4.32 2.54
N ASP A 96 -11.70 -4.94 1.95
CA ASP A 96 -12.97 -5.26 2.60
C ASP A 96 -13.00 -6.70 3.13
N PRO A 97 -13.76 -6.98 4.19
CA PRO A 97 -14.01 -8.35 4.60
C PRO A 97 -14.61 -9.14 3.44
N SER A 98 -14.12 -10.36 3.22
CA SER A 98 -14.68 -11.24 2.21
C SER A 98 -16.11 -11.59 2.56
N SER A 99 -17.03 -11.49 1.60
CA SER A 99 -18.37 -12.09 1.75
C SER A 99 -18.24 -13.60 1.79
N LYS A 100 -18.72 -14.24 2.85
CA LYS A 100 -18.75 -15.70 2.96
C LYS A 100 -19.64 -16.37 1.87
N ILE A 101 -20.53 -15.60 1.24
CA ILE A 101 -21.48 -16.10 0.25
C ILE A 101 -20.95 -15.93 -1.18
N SER A 102 -20.35 -14.76 -1.51
CA SER A 102 -19.92 -14.44 -2.87
C SER A 102 -18.41 -14.48 -3.07
N GLY A 103 -17.62 -14.57 -1.99
CA GLY A 103 -16.15 -14.49 -2.05
C GLY A 103 -15.62 -13.12 -2.50
N GLY A 104 -16.50 -12.18 -2.83
CA GLY A 104 -16.16 -10.82 -3.25
C GLY A 104 -16.14 -9.82 -2.10
N ALA A 105 -15.61 -8.62 -2.34
CA ALA A 105 -15.65 -7.51 -1.41
C ALA A 105 -17.10 -7.13 -1.07
N LEU A 106 -17.42 -6.97 0.21
CA LEU A 106 -18.71 -6.43 0.61
C LEU A 106 -18.78 -4.97 0.12
N LEU A 107 -19.76 -4.66 -0.73
CA LEU A 107 -19.94 -3.36 -1.41
C LEU A 107 -20.06 -2.12 -0.47
N GLY A 108 -19.96 -2.34 0.85
CA GLY A 108 -20.19 -1.31 1.87
C GLY A 108 -19.22 -0.13 1.87
N ASP A 109 -17.96 -0.33 1.48
CA ASP A 109 -16.95 0.74 1.61
C ASP A 109 -16.89 1.73 0.44
N ARG A 110 -17.31 1.32 -0.77
CA ARG A 110 -17.41 2.28 -1.90
C ARG A 110 -18.37 3.44 -1.64
N THR A 111 -19.43 3.21 -0.85
CA THR A 111 -20.40 4.25 -0.48
C THR A 111 -19.88 5.17 0.62
N ARG A 112 -18.87 4.75 1.39
CA ARG A 112 -18.27 5.51 2.48
C ARG A 112 -17.14 6.42 2.02
N LEU A 113 -16.35 5.98 1.04
CA LEU A 113 -15.29 6.79 0.44
C LEU A 113 -15.87 7.69 -0.64
N ARG A 114 -16.29 8.89 -0.25
CA ARG A 114 -16.79 9.92 -1.17
C ARG A 114 -15.61 10.61 -1.85
N ALA A 115 -15.10 10.03 -2.94
CA ALA A 115 -14.28 10.76 -3.88
C ALA A 115 -15.16 11.28 -5.03
N ASP A 116 -14.86 12.47 -5.51
CA ASP A 116 -15.52 13.00 -6.72
C ASP A 116 -15.16 12.07 -7.91
N PRO A 117 -16.13 11.43 -8.57
CA PRO A 117 -15.87 10.60 -9.74
C PRO A 117 -15.16 11.37 -10.87
N GLY A 118 -15.40 12.69 -10.94
CA GLY A 118 -14.79 13.61 -11.91
C GLY A 118 -13.31 13.94 -11.62
N ASP A 119 -12.83 13.74 -10.38
CA ASP A 119 -11.44 14.03 -10.05
C ASP A 119 -10.49 12.98 -10.66
N ALA A 120 -9.81 13.33 -11.76
CA ALA A 120 -8.87 12.46 -12.44
C ALA A 120 -7.68 12.03 -11.56
N GLY A 121 -7.36 12.79 -10.51
CA GLY A 121 -6.25 12.51 -9.60
C GLY A 121 -6.55 11.53 -8.47
N VAL A 122 -7.78 10.96 -8.39
CA VAL A 122 -8.14 9.97 -7.37
C VAL A 122 -8.63 8.68 -8.00
N PHE A 123 -8.12 7.55 -7.56
CA PHE A 123 -8.58 6.22 -7.98
C PHE A 123 -8.80 5.32 -6.77
N ILE A 124 -9.97 4.67 -6.69
CA ILE A 124 -10.32 3.78 -5.59
C ILE A 124 -10.59 2.37 -6.12
N ARG A 125 -9.92 1.38 -5.53
CA ARG A 125 -10.14 -0.04 -5.78
C ARG A 125 -10.52 -0.74 -4.48
N SER A 126 -11.73 -1.32 -4.41
CA SER A 126 -12.09 -2.25 -3.34
C SER A 126 -11.60 -3.64 -3.68
N MET A 127 -11.03 -4.31 -2.70
CA MET A 127 -10.49 -5.67 -2.81
C MET A 127 -11.00 -6.50 -1.66
N ALA A 128 -11.33 -7.78 -1.91
CA ALA A 128 -11.70 -8.70 -0.85
C ALA A 128 -10.47 -9.12 -0.05
N ALA A 129 -10.56 -9.04 1.29
CA ALA A 129 -9.64 -9.74 2.16
C ALA A 129 -9.88 -11.23 1.95
N ARG A 130 -9.12 -11.89 1.09
CA ARG A 130 -9.19 -13.36 0.98
C ARG A 130 -8.65 -13.97 2.27
N ASP A 131 -9.24 -15.08 2.72
CA ASP A 131 -8.82 -15.83 3.91
C ASP A 131 -7.40 -16.38 3.68
N ARG A 132 -6.40 -15.54 3.83
CA ARG A 132 -5.00 -15.90 3.77
C ARG A 132 -4.48 -16.04 5.20
N LEU A 133 -3.85 -17.17 5.50
CA LEU A 133 -3.10 -17.36 6.74
C LEU A 133 -1.78 -16.57 6.64
N GLY A 134 -1.88 -15.27 6.96
CA GLY A 134 -0.75 -14.34 7.03
C GLY A 134 -0.44 -13.62 5.70
N GLY A 135 -0.53 -12.31 5.73
CA GLY A 135 -0.18 -11.39 4.65
C GLY A 135 -1.36 -10.83 3.86
N LEU A 136 -1.15 -9.68 3.22
CA LEU A 136 -2.07 -9.17 2.21
C LEU A 136 -2.14 -10.16 1.04
N ALA A 137 -3.35 -10.33 0.47
CA ALA A 137 -3.53 -11.18 -0.71
C ALA A 137 -2.57 -10.77 -1.84
N ASP A 138 -2.06 -11.75 -2.60
CA ASP A 138 -1.12 -11.51 -3.71
C ASP A 138 -1.63 -10.45 -4.67
N LEU A 139 -2.93 -10.45 -4.94
CA LEU A 139 -3.57 -9.46 -5.78
C LEU A 139 -3.51 -8.04 -5.19
N THR A 140 -3.57 -7.90 -3.86
CA THR A 140 -3.45 -6.60 -3.18
C THR A 140 -2.04 -6.04 -3.33
N VAL A 141 -1.01 -6.87 -3.13
CA VAL A 141 0.39 -6.46 -3.29
C VAL A 141 0.69 -6.11 -4.75
N ALA A 142 0.25 -6.93 -5.70
CA ALA A 142 0.42 -6.66 -7.13
C ALA A 142 -0.29 -5.37 -7.57
N SER A 143 -1.53 -5.14 -7.10
CA SER A 143 -2.27 -3.90 -7.34
C SER A 143 -1.57 -2.69 -6.73
N MET A 144 -1.04 -2.82 -5.51
CA MET A 144 -0.26 -1.78 -4.84
C MET A 144 0.98 -1.41 -5.64
N VAL A 145 1.74 -2.39 -6.15
CA VAL A 145 2.93 -2.14 -6.97
C VAL A 145 2.58 -1.37 -8.24
N LEU A 146 1.50 -1.77 -8.94
CA LEU A 146 1.04 -1.05 -10.12
C LEU A 146 0.57 0.37 -9.78
N MET A 147 -0.23 0.54 -8.73
CA MET A 147 -0.73 1.86 -8.32
C MET A 147 0.39 2.77 -7.82
N ARG A 148 1.38 2.24 -7.10
CA ARG A 148 2.57 2.98 -6.68
C ARG A 148 3.38 3.53 -7.85
N ALA A 149 3.34 2.87 -9.00
CA ALA A 149 3.97 3.35 -10.22
C ALA A 149 3.16 4.46 -10.94
N VAL A 150 1.92 4.73 -10.50
CA VAL A 150 1.00 5.67 -11.18
C VAL A 150 0.69 6.90 -10.33
N PHE A 151 0.57 6.75 -9.01
CA PHE A 151 0.13 7.80 -8.09
C PHE A 151 1.27 8.28 -7.18
N ASP A 152 1.18 9.55 -6.72
CA ASP A 152 2.10 10.14 -5.75
C ASP A 152 1.90 9.54 -4.34
N ARG A 153 0.67 9.17 -4.00
CA ARG A 153 0.30 8.51 -2.74
C ARG A 153 -0.56 7.30 -3.01
N VAL A 154 -0.23 6.19 -2.37
CA VAL A 154 -1.07 4.98 -2.35
C VAL A 154 -1.46 4.69 -0.92
N LEU A 155 -2.76 4.66 -0.63
CA LEU A 155 -3.30 4.33 0.68
C LEU A 155 -3.90 2.92 0.66
N ILE A 156 -3.43 2.06 1.55
CA ILE A 156 -4.01 0.73 1.79
C ILE A 156 -4.81 0.82 3.08
N GLU A 157 -6.14 0.77 2.99
CA GLU A 157 -7.03 0.71 4.15
C GLU A 157 -7.39 -0.73 4.46
N THR A 158 -7.08 -1.19 5.67
CA THR A 158 -7.35 -2.58 6.10
C THR A 158 -8.66 -2.70 6.85
N VAL A 159 -9.18 -3.93 6.94
CA VAL A 159 -10.42 -4.25 7.67
C VAL A 159 -10.30 -3.95 9.17
N GLY A 160 -9.12 -4.13 9.74
CA GLY A 160 -8.86 -3.96 11.17
C GLY A 160 -9.32 -5.14 12.01
N VAL A 161 -9.31 -6.35 11.46
CA VAL A 161 -9.58 -7.61 12.19
C VAL A 161 -8.51 -8.64 11.85
N GLY A 162 -8.07 -9.39 12.85
CA GLY A 162 -7.08 -10.45 12.68
C GLY A 162 -5.64 -9.91 12.58
N GLN A 163 -4.84 -10.50 11.70
CA GLN A 163 -3.43 -10.12 11.51
C GLN A 163 -3.24 -8.99 10.48
N SER A 164 -4.32 -8.37 10.02
CA SER A 164 -4.27 -7.31 9.02
C SER A 164 -3.41 -6.10 9.42
N GLU A 165 -3.21 -5.91 10.73
CA GLU A 165 -2.35 -4.87 11.28
C GLU A 165 -0.87 -5.13 10.97
N THR A 166 -0.44 -6.40 11.05
CA THR A 166 0.93 -6.81 10.73
C THR A 166 1.14 -6.95 9.22
N ASP A 167 0.11 -7.39 8.52
CA ASP A 167 0.18 -7.69 7.08
C ASP A 167 0.43 -6.43 6.25
N VAL A 168 -0.19 -5.31 6.63
CA VAL A 168 -0.01 -4.05 5.92
C VAL A 168 1.42 -3.52 6.01
N ALA A 169 2.15 -3.86 7.09
CA ALA A 169 3.55 -3.48 7.25
C ALA A 169 4.46 -4.15 6.21
N GLY A 170 4.08 -5.34 5.74
CA GLY A 170 4.80 -6.04 4.67
C GLY A 170 4.67 -5.41 3.28
N ALA A 171 3.81 -4.39 3.11
CA ALA A 171 3.57 -3.75 1.82
C ALA A 171 3.68 -2.21 1.86
N ALA A 172 3.49 -1.59 3.02
CA ALA A 172 3.50 -0.13 3.17
C ALA A 172 4.89 0.41 3.52
N ASP A 173 5.18 1.62 3.02
CA ASP A 173 6.38 2.37 3.39
C ASP A 173 6.19 3.04 4.77
N THR A 174 4.97 3.48 5.05
CA THR A 174 4.56 4.11 6.31
C THR A 174 3.29 3.45 6.83
N VAL A 175 3.30 2.99 8.08
CA VAL A 175 2.12 2.40 8.74
C VAL A 175 1.57 3.37 9.76
N VAL A 176 0.27 3.67 9.64
CA VAL A 176 -0.52 4.49 10.55
C VAL A 176 -1.51 3.59 11.29
N LEU A 177 -1.37 3.47 12.60
CA LEU A 177 -2.32 2.74 13.45
C LEU A 177 -3.32 3.72 14.05
N CYS A 178 -4.60 3.48 13.77
CA CYS A 178 -5.72 4.24 14.31
C CYS A 178 -6.32 3.55 15.53
N LEU A 179 -6.49 4.29 16.59
CA LEU A 179 -7.13 3.89 17.84
C LEU A 179 -8.24 4.90 18.18
N GLN A 180 -9.25 4.46 18.91
CA GLN A 180 -10.30 5.37 19.38
C GLN A 180 -10.33 5.44 20.91
N PRO A 181 -10.81 6.56 21.48
CA PRO A 181 -10.98 6.68 22.93
C PRO A 181 -11.91 5.62 23.49
N GLY A 182 -11.61 5.10 24.69
CA GLY A 182 -12.50 4.25 25.47
C GLY A 182 -12.72 2.82 24.98
N SER A 183 -12.02 2.37 23.94
CA SER A 183 -12.20 1.01 23.40
C SER A 183 -11.47 -0.09 24.20
N GLY A 184 -10.60 0.26 25.13
CA GLY A 184 -9.72 -0.71 25.82
C GLY A 184 -8.68 -1.37 24.88
N ASP A 185 -8.84 -1.19 23.57
CA ASP A 185 -8.02 -1.80 22.54
C ASP A 185 -6.58 -1.29 22.59
N SER A 186 -6.35 -0.04 22.98
CA SER A 186 -5.00 0.54 23.12
C SER A 186 -4.10 -0.30 24.04
N LEU A 187 -4.64 -0.74 25.20
CA LEU A 187 -3.93 -1.63 26.12
C LEU A 187 -3.76 -3.04 25.57
N GLN A 188 -4.73 -3.55 24.81
CA GLN A 188 -4.64 -4.87 24.17
C GLN A 188 -3.60 -4.88 23.04
N PHE A 189 -3.56 -3.84 22.20
CA PHE A 189 -2.56 -3.68 21.16
C PHE A 189 -1.14 -3.54 21.74
N MET A 190 -0.99 -2.83 22.86
CA MET A 190 0.29 -2.75 23.58
C MET A 190 0.74 -4.13 24.10
N LYS A 191 -0.16 -4.90 24.70
CA LYS A 191 0.14 -6.25 25.21
C LYS A 191 0.44 -7.26 24.11
N ALA A 192 -0.13 -7.09 22.92
CA ALA A 192 0.07 -7.98 21.79
C ALA A 192 1.36 -7.66 20.98
N GLY A 193 2.17 -6.65 21.39
CA GLY A 193 3.38 -6.25 20.66
C GLY A 193 3.09 -5.52 19.35
N ILE A 194 1.83 -5.25 19.02
CA ILE A 194 1.43 -4.60 17.76
C ILE A 194 1.93 -3.15 17.68
N VAL A 195 2.24 -2.53 18.81
CA VAL A 195 2.80 -1.16 18.89
C VAL A 195 4.21 -1.08 18.28
N GLU A 196 4.89 -2.19 18.07
CA GLU A 196 6.23 -2.21 17.47
C GLU A 196 6.22 -1.98 15.95
N ILE A 197 5.05 -2.14 15.31
CA ILE A 197 4.90 -2.12 13.86
C ILE A 197 4.63 -0.72 13.30
N PRO A 198 3.72 0.11 13.89
CA PRO A 198 3.36 1.38 13.30
C PRO A 198 4.46 2.44 13.44
N HIS A 199 4.56 3.26 12.41
CA HIS A 199 5.44 4.42 12.38
C HIS A 199 4.75 5.68 12.94
N ILE A 200 3.42 5.71 12.92
CA ILE A 200 2.59 6.80 13.43
C ILE A 200 1.37 6.19 14.13
N LEU A 201 1.07 6.67 15.34
CA LEU A 201 -0.11 6.28 16.08
C LEU A 201 -1.09 7.45 16.13
N VAL A 202 -2.36 7.16 15.91
CA VAL A 202 -3.41 8.18 15.81
C VAL A 202 -4.56 7.82 16.73
N VAL A 203 -4.87 8.68 17.68
CA VAL A 203 -6.13 8.66 18.40
C VAL A 203 -7.14 9.43 17.58
N THR A 204 -8.08 8.72 16.98
CA THR A 204 -9.19 9.31 16.22
C THR A 204 -10.27 9.84 17.17
N LYS A 205 -11.26 10.55 16.63
CA LYS A 205 -12.39 11.10 17.40
C LYS A 205 -11.93 11.98 18.57
N SER A 206 -10.91 12.84 18.32
CA SER A 206 -10.40 13.78 19.34
C SER A 206 -11.47 14.74 19.86
N ASP A 207 -12.58 14.91 19.12
CA ASP A 207 -13.79 15.61 19.52
C ASP A 207 -14.50 14.99 20.75
N MET A 208 -14.13 13.77 21.17
CA MET A 208 -14.60 13.16 22.44
C MET A 208 -13.94 13.74 23.71
N GLY A 209 -13.15 14.82 23.60
CA GLY A 209 -12.63 15.60 24.72
C GLY A 209 -11.67 14.80 25.62
N GLU A 210 -11.97 14.74 26.94
CA GLU A 210 -11.08 14.11 27.93
C GLU A 210 -10.75 12.63 27.62
N ALA A 211 -11.70 11.86 27.08
CA ALA A 211 -11.45 10.47 26.74
C ALA A 211 -10.36 10.34 25.67
N ALA A 212 -10.37 11.24 24.68
CA ALA A 212 -9.34 11.28 23.64
C ALA A 212 -7.99 11.76 24.19
N ALA A 213 -7.98 12.74 25.09
CA ALA A 213 -6.77 13.24 25.72
C ALA A 213 -6.11 12.14 26.56
N ARG A 214 -6.88 11.36 27.33
CA ARG A 214 -6.37 10.20 28.09
C ARG A 214 -5.78 9.14 27.18
N ALA A 215 -6.51 8.71 26.14
CA ALA A 215 -6.03 7.70 25.20
C ALA A 215 -4.71 8.13 24.54
N ARG A 216 -4.55 9.41 24.19
CA ARG A 216 -3.31 9.95 23.65
C ARG A 216 -2.16 9.92 24.65
N ALA A 217 -2.42 10.29 25.92
CA ALA A 217 -1.42 10.24 26.99
C ALA A 217 -0.95 8.81 27.27
N ASP A 218 -1.89 7.84 27.26
CA ASP A 218 -1.58 6.41 27.44
C ASP A 218 -0.68 5.91 26.30
N LEU A 219 -0.97 6.29 25.05
CA LEU A 219 -0.13 5.96 23.90
C LEU A 219 1.25 6.59 23.98
N ALA A 220 1.34 7.86 24.34
CA ALA A 220 2.62 8.54 24.49
C ALA A 220 3.49 7.84 25.54
N SER A 221 2.91 7.48 26.69
CA SER A 221 3.60 6.75 27.75
C SER A 221 4.08 5.37 27.28
N ALA A 222 3.30 4.69 26.43
CA ALA A 222 3.70 3.39 25.87
C ALA A 222 4.87 3.54 24.86
N LEU A 223 4.90 4.61 24.10
CA LEU A 223 6.00 4.92 23.19
C LEU A 223 7.29 5.24 23.92
N ASP A 224 7.24 6.00 25.02
CA ASP A 224 8.40 6.29 25.86
C ASP A 224 9.07 5.03 26.43
N LEU A 225 8.28 3.98 26.68
CA LEU A 225 8.79 2.67 27.09
C LEU A 225 9.50 1.94 25.93
N ARG A 226 9.00 2.13 24.69
CA ARG A 226 9.57 1.53 23.47
C ARG A 226 10.90 2.15 23.08
N ASP A 227 11.07 3.47 23.19
CA ASP A 227 12.28 4.22 22.78
C ASP A 227 13.56 3.71 23.43
N ARG A 228 13.47 2.90 24.47
CA ARG A 228 14.61 2.23 25.09
C ARG A 228 15.13 1.03 24.29
N PHE A 229 14.40 0.57 23.26
CA PHE A 229 14.66 -0.70 22.57
C PHE A 229 14.63 -0.62 21.03
N ALA A 230 14.24 0.50 20.42
CA ALA A 230 14.05 0.60 18.97
C ALA A 230 14.85 1.76 18.38
N GLY A 231 15.30 1.55 17.12
CA GLY A 231 16.16 2.43 16.34
C GLY A 231 15.73 3.90 16.19
N ASP A 232 16.36 4.63 15.26
CA ASP A 232 16.36 6.10 15.16
C ASP A 232 15.01 6.79 14.88
N TRP A 233 13.94 6.06 14.50
CA TRP A 233 12.60 6.65 14.28
C TRP A 233 11.77 6.62 15.55
N GLN A 234 11.33 7.79 15.98
CA GLN A 234 10.39 7.94 17.11
C GLN A 234 8.96 8.11 16.59
N PRO A 235 8.06 7.13 16.81
CA PRO A 235 6.68 7.24 16.38
C PRO A 235 5.97 8.41 17.07
N ALA A 236 5.17 9.15 16.29
CA ALA A 236 4.34 10.21 16.83
C ALA A 236 3.00 9.66 17.32
N ALA A 237 2.56 10.09 18.52
CA ALA A 237 1.20 9.88 19.02
C ALA A 237 0.36 11.14 18.75
N LEU A 238 -0.51 11.09 17.75
CA LEU A 238 -1.33 12.22 17.30
C LEU A 238 -2.79 12.04 17.73
N GLY A 239 -3.45 13.14 18.01
CA GLY A 239 -4.92 13.18 18.14
C GLY A 239 -5.52 13.87 16.93
N LEU A 240 -6.60 13.32 16.38
CA LEU A 240 -7.33 13.96 15.29
C LEU A 240 -8.83 13.67 15.33
N SER A 241 -9.62 14.56 14.75
CA SER A 241 -11.00 14.33 14.38
C SER A 241 -11.16 14.44 12.87
N ALA A 242 -11.37 13.31 12.21
CA ALA A 242 -11.60 13.29 10.78
C ALA A 242 -12.95 13.94 10.38
N LEU A 243 -13.86 14.13 11.35
CA LEU A 243 -15.17 14.75 11.15
C LEU A 243 -15.06 16.27 10.95
N ASN A 244 -14.27 16.95 11.80
CA ASN A 244 -14.09 18.41 11.76
C ASN A 244 -12.76 18.84 11.12
N GLY A 245 -11.88 17.87 10.76
CA GLY A 245 -10.59 18.13 10.11
C GLY A 245 -9.44 18.44 11.08
N GLU A 246 -9.71 18.53 12.38
CA GLU A 246 -8.69 18.81 13.39
C GLU A 246 -7.60 17.72 13.42
N GLY A 247 -6.33 18.12 13.42
CA GLY A 247 -5.17 17.21 13.49
C GLY A 247 -4.85 16.46 12.20
N VAL A 248 -5.63 16.61 11.13
CA VAL A 248 -5.36 15.93 9.84
C VAL A 248 -4.07 16.44 9.20
N GLU A 249 -3.84 17.76 9.25
CA GLU A 249 -2.61 18.37 8.73
C GLU A 249 -1.35 17.85 9.48
N ALA A 250 -1.43 17.73 10.80
CA ALA A 250 -0.35 17.17 11.61
C ALA A 250 -0.05 15.70 11.24
N LEU A 251 -1.09 14.91 10.90
CA LEU A 251 -0.89 13.55 10.39
C LEU A 251 -0.21 13.55 9.02
N VAL A 252 -0.65 14.40 8.10
CA VAL A 252 -0.01 14.54 6.77
C VAL A 252 1.47 14.90 6.94
N GLU A 253 1.78 15.87 7.78
CA GLU A 253 3.17 16.26 8.08
C GLU A 253 3.99 15.11 8.68
N ALA A 254 3.40 14.33 9.59
CA ALA A 254 4.07 13.16 10.18
C ALA A 254 4.37 12.07 9.12
N ILE A 255 3.43 11.84 8.18
CA ILE A 255 3.63 10.91 7.04
C ILE A 255 4.78 11.41 6.16
N GLU A 256 4.80 12.69 5.81
CA GLU A 256 5.86 13.27 5.00
C GLU A 256 7.22 13.23 5.72
N ARG A 257 7.24 13.51 7.02
CA ARG A 257 8.45 13.42 7.84
C ARG A 257 9.01 12.00 7.86
N HIS A 258 8.15 10.98 8.04
CA HIS A 258 8.57 9.59 7.99
C HIS A 258 9.08 9.20 6.60
N GLY A 259 8.39 9.63 5.54
CA GLY A 259 8.84 9.41 4.16
C GLY A 259 10.24 9.96 3.89
N ARG A 260 10.54 11.17 4.38
CA ARG A 260 11.89 11.76 4.29
C ARG A 260 12.92 10.98 5.12
N PHE A 261 12.54 10.51 6.30
CA PHE A 261 13.41 9.73 7.16
C PHE A 261 13.87 8.42 6.51
N ILE A 262 12.96 7.70 5.86
CA ILE A 262 13.27 6.41 5.22
C ILE A 262 13.83 6.55 3.79
N ALA A 263 13.91 7.76 3.23
CA ALA A 263 14.22 7.96 1.82
C ALA A 263 15.52 7.30 1.36
N ALA A 264 16.57 7.34 2.20
CA ALA A 264 17.86 6.74 1.90
C ALA A 264 17.80 5.20 1.80
N ASP A 265 16.96 4.56 2.62
CA ASP A 265 16.87 3.10 2.73
C ASP A 265 15.63 2.53 2.06
N LEU A 266 14.79 3.38 1.44
CA LEU A 266 13.49 3.00 0.91
C LEU A 266 13.57 1.85 -0.11
N ALA A 267 14.57 1.87 -0.98
CA ALA A 267 14.77 0.82 -1.98
C ALA A 267 15.11 -0.52 -1.33
N ALA A 268 15.98 -0.53 -0.31
CA ALA A 268 16.34 -1.73 0.43
C ALA A 268 15.13 -2.30 1.20
N ARG A 269 14.36 -1.43 1.89
CA ARG A 269 13.14 -1.83 2.60
C ARG A 269 12.11 -2.46 1.67
N ARG A 270 11.85 -1.86 0.52
CA ARG A 270 10.94 -2.41 -0.50
C ARG A 270 11.44 -3.72 -1.10
N HIS A 271 12.74 -3.88 -1.22
CA HIS A 271 13.35 -5.12 -1.66
C HIS A 271 13.15 -6.24 -0.62
N ASP A 272 13.34 -5.97 0.66
CA ASP A 272 13.09 -6.92 1.73
C ASP A 272 11.61 -7.30 1.83
N GLN A 273 10.69 -6.35 1.69
CA GLN A 273 9.24 -6.61 1.59
C GLN A 273 8.94 -7.54 0.41
N ALA A 274 9.55 -7.29 -0.76
CA ALA A 274 9.37 -8.11 -1.95
C ALA A 274 9.90 -9.56 -1.75
N ARG A 275 11.01 -9.74 -1.06
CA ARG A 275 11.55 -11.06 -0.69
C ARG A 275 10.60 -11.81 0.24
N HIS A 276 10.09 -11.15 1.28
CA HIS A 276 9.13 -11.76 2.20
C HIS A 276 7.83 -12.14 1.48
N TRP A 277 7.31 -11.25 0.62
CA TRP A 277 6.14 -11.55 -0.19
C TRP A 277 6.38 -12.75 -1.12
N LEU A 278 7.52 -12.81 -1.81
CA LEU A 278 7.87 -13.91 -2.70
C LEU A 278 7.89 -15.25 -1.95
N ALA A 279 8.53 -15.28 -0.77
CA ALA A 279 8.58 -16.48 0.07
C ALA A 279 7.17 -16.92 0.52
N ALA A 280 6.32 -15.97 0.90
CA ALA A 280 4.95 -16.24 1.29
C ALA A 280 4.11 -16.76 0.11
N SER A 281 4.25 -16.18 -1.09
CA SER A 281 3.55 -16.59 -2.30
C SER A 281 3.98 -17.99 -2.78
N ILE A 282 5.26 -18.30 -2.67
CA ILE A 282 5.77 -19.66 -2.95
C ILE A 282 5.14 -20.68 -1.98
N LYS A 283 5.15 -20.36 -0.68
CA LYS A 283 4.55 -21.21 0.34
C LYS A 283 3.05 -21.45 0.11
N GLU A 284 2.34 -20.44 -0.35
CA GLU A 284 0.90 -20.55 -0.66
C GLU A 284 0.65 -21.40 -1.90
N ARG A 285 1.41 -21.18 -2.97
CA ARG A 285 1.23 -21.91 -4.24
C ARG A 285 1.66 -23.37 -4.17
N TRP A 286 2.74 -23.68 -3.46
CA TRP A 286 3.41 -24.99 -3.49
C TRP A 286 3.65 -25.61 -2.12
N GLY A 287 3.11 -25.01 -1.06
CA GLY A 287 3.26 -25.48 0.32
C GLY A 287 4.67 -25.32 0.87
N SER A 288 4.87 -25.79 2.10
CA SER A 288 6.19 -25.79 2.75
C SER A 288 7.21 -26.68 2.04
N GLU A 289 6.74 -27.71 1.33
CA GLU A 289 7.57 -28.60 0.51
C GLU A 289 8.16 -27.85 -0.69
N GLY A 290 7.35 -27.05 -1.40
CA GLY A 290 7.83 -26.23 -2.51
C GLY A 290 8.92 -25.26 -2.06
N LEU A 291 8.71 -24.60 -0.91
CA LEU A 291 9.70 -23.70 -0.32
C LEU A 291 11.02 -24.45 0.00
N ARG A 292 10.92 -25.66 0.56
CA ARG A 292 12.09 -26.47 0.90
C ARG A 292 12.86 -26.95 -0.34
N ARG A 293 12.16 -27.34 -1.42
CA ARG A 293 12.78 -27.79 -2.68
C ARG A 293 13.50 -26.66 -3.41
N LEU A 294 12.95 -25.46 -3.39
CA LEU A 294 13.57 -24.30 -4.02
C LEU A 294 14.79 -23.78 -3.23
N GLY A 295 14.93 -24.18 -1.95
CA GLY A 295 16.01 -23.71 -1.09
C GLY A 295 15.91 -22.22 -0.73
N PRO A 296 17.02 -21.55 -0.40
CA PRO A 296 17.02 -20.14 -0.09
C PRO A 296 16.47 -19.32 -1.28
N ILE A 297 15.41 -18.55 -1.03
CA ILE A 297 14.82 -17.72 -2.07
C ILE A 297 15.68 -16.49 -2.25
N ASP A 298 16.36 -16.44 -3.39
CA ASP A 298 17.12 -15.28 -3.81
C ASP A 298 16.25 -14.38 -4.72
N LEU A 299 16.21 -13.10 -4.40
CA LEU A 299 15.65 -12.05 -5.24
C LEU A 299 16.79 -11.09 -5.57
N PRO A 300 17.40 -11.21 -6.76
CA PRO A 300 18.49 -10.33 -7.17
C PRO A 300 18.08 -8.85 -7.13
N PRO A 301 19.00 -7.93 -6.81
CA PRO A 301 18.73 -6.50 -6.89
C PRO A 301 18.18 -6.10 -8.26
N GLY A 302 17.09 -5.33 -8.28
CA GLY A 302 16.44 -4.88 -9.53
C GLY A 302 15.53 -5.92 -10.20
N CYS A 303 15.50 -7.17 -9.72
CA CYS A 303 14.52 -8.17 -10.17
C CYS A 303 13.21 -7.97 -9.43
N SER A 304 12.08 -8.01 -10.16
CA SER A 304 10.78 -7.97 -9.52
C SER A 304 10.41 -9.34 -8.94
N PRO A 305 9.70 -9.39 -7.80
CA PRO A 305 9.26 -10.64 -7.21
C PRO A 305 8.26 -11.39 -8.11
N PHE A 306 7.52 -10.67 -8.96
CA PHE A 306 6.56 -11.25 -9.91
C PHE A 306 7.27 -11.99 -11.04
N ARG A 307 8.30 -11.38 -11.64
CA ARG A 307 9.16 -12.07 -12.62
C ARG A 307 9.80 -13.30 -12.00
N ARG A 308 10.38 -13.14 -10.80
CA ARG A 308 11.05 -14.25 -10.12
C ARG A 308 10.11 -15.41 -9.82
N LEU A 309 8.87 -15.10 -9.40
CA LEU A 309 7.85 -16.13 -9.16
C LEU A 309 7.47 -16.87 -10.44
N ALA A 310 7.37 -16.17 -11.57
CA ALA A 310 7.06 -16.76 -12.88
C ALA A 310 8.23 -17.65 -13.38
N GLU A 311 9.49 -17.24 -13.17
CA GLU A 311 10.69 -18.00 -13.57
C GLU A 311 10.88 -19.29 -12.78
N LEU A 312 10.49 -19.31 -11.49
CA LEU A 312 10.66 -20.48 -10.64
C LEU A 312 9.84 -21.70 -11.13
N GLY A 313 8.77 -21.46 -11.89
CA GLY A 313 7.92 -22.53 -12.40
C GLY A 313 7.28 -23.34 -11.26
N ARG A 314 6.69 -24.48 -11.61
CA ARG A 314 6.21 -25.47 -10.62
C ARG A 314 7.36 -26.39 -10.23
N PRO A 315 7.78 -26.43 -8.96
CA PRO A 315 8.89 -27.25 -8.52
C PRO A 315 8.59 -28.76 -8.56
#